data_06f0fcaf4ac462581c41e6bdf2730dee
#
_entry.id   06f0fcaf4ac462581c41e6bdf2730dee
#
_cell.length_a   1.000
_cell.length_b   1.000
_cell.length_c   1.000
_cell.angle_alpha   90.00
_cell.angle_beta   90.00
_cell.angle_gamma   90.00
#
_symmetry.space_group_name_H-M   'P 1'
#
loop_
_entity.id
_entity.type
_entity.pdbx_description
1 polymer ?
#
loop_
_entity_poly.entity_id
_entity_poly.type
_entity_poly.pdbx_seq_one_letter_code
_entity_poly.pdbx_strand_id
1 'polypeptide(L)'
;MRVYEAIVKALEGIGVGAAFGGAGENAAGLMLALKHSSIKPVITRHEQAASFMACGYAMQSDHLGFCFATAGPGAFNLFSGLAVAMSDSYPVLAVSGYASLDWKGKGALNETSGVSRTPDSQAMFAATTKKSFLLTDAAKTCDVVEEAVNLAFEGRPGPVHIHVPENLTHHGVSVDNYRDINLQRRPMVPDSKRVSEVAELLADAIAKDRKILALIGFGAVRSGAGPELTELLVRYQIPFATTLDGKGIISERHPLSVGVFCDSGHSAAWKAFLEADVILAVGNSFAQHATFNFRDDLLIGKTLIHINIDSGEIDKVYKADAAIIGDAKRAVAALNGEIWPKAAAVPSRSAEGRDYDAERIVHLLDDIHPGQLAQAVSKRLPKNAIVLADAGAHLAWLGYYLELSPGQFFRKPGGFGPMAGHVNGALGAKCANPDRPVIVGCGDGCYLLSGFELLTAVQYDIPVIWIIFNDGEFKLIKLYQLEAYAESGLVEFGNPDYVAYARACGAEGYRVETIDEFERAFDEALALGKPAIIDAHITRLALPHYSPSPKGLLSGIAKMVEDRIFPGRGTQ
;
A
#
# COMPACT_ATOMS: atom_id res chain seq x y z
N MET A 1 -36.95 -9.06 -4.39
CA MET A 1 -35.69 -8.77 -3.66
C MET A 1 -35.45 -7.27 -3.74
N ARG A 2 -35.05 -6.62 -2.67
CA ARG A 2 -34.72 -5.17 -2.70
C ARG A 2 -33.38 -4.94 -3.40
N VAL A 3 -33.15 -3.72 -3.92
CA VAL A 3 -31.90 -3.38 -4.65
C VAL A 3 -30.65 -3.68 -3.81
N TYR A 4 -30.61 -3.24 -2.55
CA TYR A 4 -29.45 -3.50 -1.68
C TYR A 4 -29.27 -4.99 -1.33
N GLU A 5 -30.35 -5.75 -1.20
CA GLU A 5 -30.29 -7.21 -1.00
C GLU A 5 -29.69 -7.89 -2.23
N ALA A 6 -30.04 -7.44 -3.43
CA ALA A 6 -29.50 -7.96 -4.67
C ALA A 6 -28.00 -7.65 -4.83
N ILE A 7 -27.58 -6.42 -4.49
CA ILE A 7 -26.17 -6.01 -4.49
C ILE A 7 -25.37 -6.90 -3.52
N VAL A 8 -25.84 -7.03 -2.27
CA VAL A 8 -25.14 -7.82 -1.24
C VAL A 8 -25.07 -9.30 -1.64
N LYS A 9 -26.16 -9.89 -2.10
CA LYS A 9 -26.19 -11.28 -2.55
C LYS A 9 -25.25 -11.53 -3.75
N ALA A 10 -25.18 -10.58 -4.69
CA ALA A 10 -24.23 -10.65 -5.79
C ALA A 10 -22.77 -10.64 -5.31
N LEU A 11 -22.45 -9.79 -4.33
CA LEU A 11 -21.11 -9.71 -3.72
C LEU A 11 -20.75 -10.95 -2.90
N GLU A 12 -21.72 -11.55 -2.19
CA GLU A 12 -21.53 -12.85 -1.53
C GLU A 12 -21.17 -13.95 -2.54
N GLY A 13 -21.90 -13.99 -3.67
CA GLY A 13 -21.69 -14.99 -4.72
C GLY A 13 -20.28 -14.97 -5.34
N ILE A 14 -19.59 -13.82 -5.29
CA ILE A 14 -18.21 -13.69 -5.78
C ILE A 14 -17.16 -13.73 -4.66
N GLY A 15 -17.57 -14.05 -3.42
CA GLY A 15 -16.65 -14.30 -2.30
C GLY A 15 -16.17 -13.06 -1.54
N VAL A 16 -16.91 -11.94 -1.59
CA VAL A 16 -16.61 -10.79 -0.72
C VAL A 16 -16.90 -11.18 0.73
N GLY A 17 -15.89 -11.15 1.60
CA GLY A 17 -16.02 -11.59 3.00
C GLY A 17 -16.22 -10.46 4.00
N ALA A 18 -15.95 -9.21 3.66
CA ALA A 18 -16.13 -8.06 4.54
C ALA A 18 -16.59 -6.81 3.79
N ALA A 19 -17.36 -5.96 4.48
CA ALA A 19 -17.86 -4.68 3.99
C ALA A 19 -17.55 -3.59 5.02
N PHE A 20 -16.98 -2.49 4.57
CA PHE A 20 -16.54 -1.38 5.43
C PHE A 20 -17.36 -0.13 5.11
N GLY A 21 -17.95 0.54 6.10
CA GLY A 21 -18.75 1.71 5.78
C GLY A 21 -19.20 2.54 6.95
N GLY A 22 -19.77 3.70 6.63
CA GLY A 22 -20.40 4.62 7.57
C GLY A 22 -21.92 4.46 7.64
N ALA A 23 -22.49 4.71 8.81
CA ALA A 23 -23.93 4.73 9.00
C ALA A 23 -24.55 6.02 8.41
N GLY A 24 -25.73 5.90 7.83
CA GLY A 24 -26.51 7.04 7.34
C GLY A 24 -27.81 6.60 6.68
N GLU A 25 -28.70 7.56 6.46
CA GLU A 25 -30.07 7.30 5.98
C GLU A 25 -30.08 6.49 4.67
N ASN A 26 -29.35 6.96 3.65
CA ASN A 26 -29.33 6.29 2.35
C ASN A 26 -28.54 4.96 2.35
N ALA A 27 -27.74 4.69 3.41
CA ALA A 27 -27.05 3.42 3.60
C ALA A 27 -27.83 2.42 4.48
N ALA A 28 -28.92 2.84 5.14
CA ALA A 28 -29.64 2.02 6.12
C ALA A 28 -30.13 0.69 5.52
N GLY A 29 -30.67 0.70 4.31
CA GLY A 29 -31.09 -0.53 3.62
C GLY A 29 -29.95 -1.47 3.30
N LEU A 30 -28.78 -0.95 2.93
CA LEU A 30 -27.57 -1.74 2.70
C LEU A 30 -27.05 -2.36 4.00
N MET A 31 -27.04 -1.59 5.09
CA MET A 31 -26.65 -2.12 6.41
C MET A 31 -27.55 -3.26 6.87
N LEU A 32 -28.87 -3.16 6.62
CA LEU A 32 -29.80 -4.26 6.92
C LEU A 32 -29.57 -5.48 6.02
N ALA A 33 -29.31 -5.29 4.75
CA ALA A 33 -28.96 -6.39 3.84
C ALA A 33 -27.68 -7.09 4.29
N LEU A 34 -26.65 -6.34 4.65
CA LEU A 34 -25.38 -6.88 5.19
C LEU A 34 -25.59 -7.64 6.51
N LYS A 35 -26.44 -7.16 7.40
CA LYS A 35 -26.78 -7.85 8.65
C LYS A 35 -27.32 -9.27 8.43
N HIS A 36 -27.98 -9.50 7.32
CA HIS A 36 -28.61 -10.79 6.96
C HIS A 36 -27.79 -11.58 5.94
N SER A 37 -26.54 -11.22 5.71
CA SER A 37 -25.61 -11.85 4.78
C SER A 37 -24.45 -12.53 5.50
N SER A 38 -23.64 -13.27 4.76
CA SER A 38 -22.37 -13.83 5.24
C SER A 38 -21.23 -12.82 5.23
N ILE A 39 -21.41 -11.65 4.60
CA ILE A 39 -20.40 -10.59 4.55
C ILE A 39 -20.31 -9.93 5.92
N LYS A 40 -19.14 -9.95 6.55
CA LYS A 40 -18.89 -9.31 7.85
C LYS A 40 -19.01 -7.77 7.71
N PRO A 41 -20.02 -7.10 8.28
CA PRO A 41 -20.10 -5.64 8.25
C PRO A 41 -19.18 -5.05 9.31
N VAL A 42 -18.40 -4.04 8.94
CA VAL A 42 -17.55 -3.25 9.82
C VAL A 42 -17.93 -1.78 9.68
N ILE A 43 -18.66 -1.25 10.66
CA ILE A 43 -19.07 0.16 10.66
C ILE A 43 -17.96 1.00 11.26
N THR A 44 -17.40 1.86 10.44
CA THR A 44 -16.29 2.75 10.78
C THR A 44 -16.77 4.01 11.50
N ARG A 45 -15.86 4.72 12.12
CA ARG A 45 -16.12 6.03 12.74
C ARG A 45 -16.06 7.16 11.72
N HIS A 46 -15.34 6.91 10.61
CA HIS A 46 -15.24 7.83 9.48
C HIS A 46 -15.18 7.06 8.15
N GLU A 47 -15.85 7.51 7.11
CA GLU A 47 -15.94 6.80 5.83
C GLU A 47 -14.60 6.75 5.08
N GLN A 48 -13.71 7.71 5.31
CA GLN A 48 -12.34 7.63 4.78
C GLN A 48 -11.64 6.36 5.26
N ALA A 49 -11.80 6.00 6.53
CA ALA A 49 -11.26 4.77 7.06
C ALA A 49 -11.87 3.53 6.38
N ALA A 50 -13.19 3.57 6.07
CA ALA A 50 -13.85 2.48 5.34
C ALA A 50 -13.21 2.23 3.96
N SER A 51 -12.92 3.29 3.20
CA SER A 51 -12.25 3.16 1.90
C SER A 51 -10.81 2.67 2.03
N PHE A 52 -10.06 3.08 3.06
CA PHE A 52 -8.73 2.53 3.35
C PHE A 52 -8.79 1.06 3.79
N MET A 53 -9.78 0.67 4.60
CA MET A 53 -9.99 -0.74 4.98
C MET A 53 -10.32 -1.60 3.76
N ALA A 54 -11.15 -1.11 2.83
CA ALA A 54 -11.42 -1.80 1.57
C ALA A 54 -10.15 -1.99 0.72
N CYS A 55 -9.26 -0.97 0.68
CA CYS A 55 -7.94 -1.09 0.06
C CYS A 55 -7.09 -2.17 0.74
N GLY A 56 -7.02 -2.16 2.08
CA GLY A 56 -6.27 -3.16 2.85
C GLY A 56 -6.78 -4.58 2.65
N TYR A 57 -8.11 -4.75 2.58
CA TYR A 57 -8.74 -6.03 2.27
C TYR A 57 -8.36 -6.52 0.86
N ALA A 58 -8.54 -5.67 -0.16
CA ALA A 58 -8.20 -6.00 -1.55
C ALA A 58 -6.69 -6.22 -1.78
N MET A 59 -5.84 -5.55 -0.99
CA MET A 59 -4.40 -5.71 -1.01
C MET A 59 -3.98 -7.10 -0.54
N GLN A 60 -4.68 -7.65 0.45
CA GLN A 60 -4.30 -8.87 1.16
C GLN A 60 -5.18 -10.07 0.83
N SER A 61 -6.10 -9.92 -0.10
CA SER A 61 -6.94 -11.01 -0.60
C SER A 61 -6.97 -11.01 -2.12
N ASP A 62 -7.41 -12.12 -2.68
CA ASP A 62 -7.76 -12.19 -4.10
C ASP A 62 -9.18 -11.68 -4.39
N HIS A 63 -9.84 -11.09 -3.39
CA HIS A 63 -11.23 -10.64 -3.48
C HIS A 63 -11.33 -9.13 -3.67
N LEU A 64 -12.52 -8.70 -4.09
CA LEU A 64 -12.89 -7.30 -4.19
C LEU A 64 -12.94 -6.66 -2.80
N GLY A 65 -12.30 -5.51 -2.62
CA GLY A 65 -12.53 -4.65 -1.46
C GLY A 65 -13.89 -3.97 -1.60
N PHE A 66 -14.68 -3.96 -0.53
CA PHE A 66 -16.01 -3.36 -0.58
C PHE A 66 -16.17 -2.29 0.50
N CYS A 67 -16.46 -1.06 0.09
CA CYS A 67 -16.81 0.01 1.01
C CYS A 67 -18.13 0.69 0.61
N PHE A 68 -18.78 1.32 1.61
CA PHE A 68 -20.04 2.00 1.38
C PHE A 68 -20.19 3.23 2.27
N ALA A 69 -21.05 4.17 1.81
CA ALA A 69 -21.38 5.37 2.55
C ALA A 69 -22.81 5.83 2.24
N THR A 70 -23.31 6.73 3.07
CA THR A 70 -24.53 7.46 2.76
C THR A 70 -24.33 8.46 1.61
N ALA A 71 -25.37 9.15 1.19
CA ALA A 71 -25.28 10.22 0.19
C ALA A 71 -24.54 11.47 0.74
N GLY A 72 -24.16 12.36 -0.14
CA GLY A 72 -23.56 13.66 0.21
C GLY A 72 -22.22 13.51 0.94
N PRO A 73 -22.07 14.07 2.15
CA PRO A 73 -20.79 14.15 2.84
C PRO A 73 -20.15 12.79 3.09
N GLY A 74 -20.91 11.75 3.43
CA GLY A 74 -20.38 10.41 3.63
C GLY A 74 -19.77 9.82 2.35
N ALA A 75 -20.43 10.03 1.20
CA ALA A 75 -19.89 9.61 -0.09
C ALA A 75 -18.57 10.34 -0.40
N PHE A 76 -18.48 11.64 -0.14
CA PHE A 76 -17.25 12.41 -0.38
C PHE A 76 -16.08 11.98 0.49
N ASN A 77 -16.32 11.50 1.70
CA ASN A 77 -15.29 10.99 2.58
C ASN A 77 -14.59 9.73 2.04
N LEU A 78 -15.14 9.03 1.06
CA LEU A 78 -14.52 7.85 0.45
C LEU A 78 -13.35 8.18 -0.52
N PHE A 79 -13.24 9.42 -1.01
CA PHE A 79 -12.33 9.76 -2.11
C PHE A 79 -10.87 9.45 -1.85
N SER A 80 -10.35 9.72 -0.66
CA SER A 80 -8.93 9.47 -0.36
C SER A 80 -8.56 8.00 -0.53
N GLY A 81 -9.40 7.09 -0.04
CA GLY A 81 -9.14 5.65 -0.20
C GLY A 81 -9.34 5.18 -1.64
N LEU A 82 -10.31 5.73 -2.38
CA LEU A 82 -10.49 5.41 -3.79
C LEU A 82 -9.32 5.91 -4.64
N ALA A 83 -8.77 7.10 -4.33
CA ALA A 83 -7.55 7.58 -4.97
C ALA A 83 -6.35 6.66 -4.69
N VAL A 84 -6.23 6.12 -3.46
CA VAL A 84 -5.25 5.07 -3.14
C VAL A 84 -5.51 3.81 -3.97
N ALA A 85 -6.75 3.33 -4.03
CA ALA A 85 -7.10 2.14 -4.82
C ALA A 85 -6.74 2.31 -6.30
N MET A 86 -6.93 3.51 -6.86
CA MET A 86 -6.55 3.83 -8.24
C MET A 86 -5.03 3.86 -8.43
N SER A 87 -4.32 4.56 -7.56
CA SER A 87 -2.85 4.67 -7.60
C SER A 87 -2.16 3.32 -7.40
N ASP A 88 -2.64 2.53 -6.43
CA ASP A 88 -2.00 1.30 -5.98
C ASP A 88 -2.60 0.03 -6.61
N SER A 89 -3.54 0.21 -7.55
CA SER A 89 -4.11 -0.89 -8.34
C SER A 89 -4.92 -1.88 -7.50
N TYR A 90 -5.73 -1.41 -6.55
CA TYR A 90 -6.60 -2.28 -5.75
C TYR A 90 -8.01 -2.35 -6.35
N PRO A 91 -8.57 -3.56 -6.59
CA PRO A 91 -9.95 -3.70 -7.01
C PRO A 91 -10.86 -3.39 -5.84
N VAL A 92 -11.48 -2.22 -5.85
CA VAL A 92 -12.40 -1.76 -4.80
C VAL A 92 -13.73 -1.36 -5.44
N LEU A 93 -14.82 -1.86 -4.89
CA LEU A 93 -16.16 -1.36 -5.17
C LEU A 93 -16.58 -0.43 -4.04
N ALA A 94 -16.92 0.79 -4.38
CA ALA A 94 -17.60 1.72 -3.49
C ALA A 94 -19.08 1.83 -3.87
N VAL A 95 -19.97 1.71 -2.90
CA VAL A 95 -21.40 1.95 -3.07
C VAL A 95 -21.81 3.11 -2.19
N SER A 96 -22.38 4.16 -2.78
CA SER A 96 -22.91 5.27 -2.01
C SER A 96 -24.40 5.51 -2.29
N GLY A 97 -25.09 6.03 -1.30
CA GLY A 97 -26.41 6.59 -1.50
C GLY A 97 -26.37 7.77 -2.48
N TYR A 98 -27.53 8.12 -2.99
CA TYR A 98 -27.77 9.27 -3.82
C TYR A 98 -29.18 9.81 -3.54
N ALA A 99 -29.38 11.11 -3.61
CA ALA A 99 -30.71 11.67 -3.44
C ALA A 99 -31.69 11.11 -4.50
N SER A 100 -32.97 11.09 -4.17
CA SER A 100 -34.02 10.64 -5.11
C SER A 100 -33.88 11.35 -6.46
N LEU A 101 -33.92 10.61 -7.55
CA LEU A 101 -33.87 11.16 -8.91
C LEU A 101 -35.05 12.11 -9.18
N ASP A 102 -36.20 11.88 -8.51
CA ASP A 102 -37.37 12.72 -8.62
C ASP A 102 -37.19 14.11 -8.00
N TRP A 103 -36.14 14.27 -7.16
CA TRP A 103 -35.85 15.53 -6.45
C TRP A 103 -34.66 16.28 -7.05
N LYS A 104 -34.12 15.82 -8.15
CA LYS A 104 -32.96 16.43 -8.80
C LYS A 104 -33.20 17.94 -9.08
N GLY A 105 -32.30 18.77 -8.57
CA GLY A 105 -32.35 20.22 -8.74
C GLY A 105 -33.35 20.93 -7.83
N LYS A 106 -34.00 20.20 -6.91
CA LYS A 106 -34.99 20.78 -5.97
C LYS A 106 -34.38 21.16 -4.61
N GLY A 107 -33.08 20.90 -4.39
CA GLY A 107 -32.38 21.17 -3.13
C GLY A 107 -32.66 20.11 -2.06
N ALA A 108 -32.76 18.85 -2.45
CA ALA A 108 -32.92 17.74 -1.53
C ALA A 108 -31.77 17.65 -0.54
N LEU A 109 -32.01 17.10 0.66
CA LEU A 109 -30.95 16.82 1.61
C LEU A 109 -29.91 15.86 0.97
N ASN A 110 -28.63 16.16 1.14
CA ASN A 110 -27.53 15.39 0.57
C ASN A 110 -27.54 15.26 -0.97
N GLU A 111 -28.22 16.15 -1.66
CA GLU A 111 -28.21 16.19 -3.13
C GLU A 111 -26.80 16.52 -3.64
N THR A 112 -26.30 15.71 -4.60
CA THR A 112 -24.99 15.87 -5.23
C THR A 112 -25.09 15.73 -6.75
N SER A 113 -26.13 16.35 -7.32
CA SER A 113 -26.49 16.20 -8.73
C SER A 113 -25.74 17.15 -9.69
N GLY A 114 -24.94 18.08 -9.17
CA GLY A 114 -24.28 19.12 -9.97
C GLY A 114 -25.23 20.28 -10.38
N VAL A 115 -26.47 20.29 -9.90
CA VAL A 115 -27.49 21.30 -10.25
C VAL A 115 -27.82 22.11 -9.01
N SER A 116 -28.31 23.34 -9.20
CA SER A 116 -28.83 24.20 -8.10
C SER A 116 -27.84 24.38 -6.93
N ARG A 117 -26.55 24.62 -7.25
CA ARG A 117 -25.46 24.81 -6.29
C ARG A 117 -25.10 23.55 -5.46
N THR A 118 -25.48 22.37 -5.92
CA THR A 118 -24.99 21.10 -5.35
C THR A 118 -23.70 20.63 -6.07
N PRO A 119 -22.78 19.98 -5.37
CA PRO A 119 -21.61 19.38 -6.03
C PRO A 119 -22.04 18.25 -6.97
N ASP A 120 -21.22 17.94 -7.98
CA ASP A 120 -21.44 16.81 -8.88
C ASP A 120 -20.62 15.59 -8.42
N SER A 121 -21.22 14.73 -7.60
CA SER A 121 -20.55 13.54 -7.11
C SER A 121 -20.26 12.54 -8.23
N GLN A 122 -21.11 12.45 -9.26
CA GLN A 122 -20.89 11.55 -10.38
C GLN A 122 -19.58 11.88 -11.13
N ALA A 123 -19.37 13.18 -11.42
CA ALA A 123 -18.15 13.65 -12.06
C ALA A 123 -16.91 13.43 -11.16
N MET A 124 -17.05 13.69 -9.84
CA MET A 124 -15.95 13.52 -8.88
C MET A 124 -15.54 12.03 -8.72
N PHE A 125 -16.51 11.13 -8.61
CA PHE A 125 -16.19 9.68 -8.59
C PHE A 125 -15.63 9.19 -9.93
N ALA A 126 -16.11 9.70 -11.05
CA ALA A 126 -15.55 9.36 -12.36
C ALA A 126 -14.07 9.76 -12.49
N ALA A 127 -13.64 10.84 -11.82
CA ALA A 127 -12.24 11.28 -11.81
C ALA A 127 -11.34 10.43 -10.87
N THR A 128 -11.91 9.71 -9.91
CA THR A 128 -11.15 8.94 -8.89
C THR A 128 -11.32 7.42 -9.02
N THR A 129 -12.11 6.96 -9.98
CA THR A 129 -12.40 5.54 -10.21
C THR A 129 -12.29 5.20 -11.70
N LYS A 130 -12.17 3.91 -12.03
CA LYS A 130 -12.21 3.47 -13.44
C LYS A 130 -13.55 3.81 -14.11
N LYS A 131 -14.64 3.74 -13.33
CA LYS A 131 -15.98 4.18 -13.76
C LYS A 131 -16.86 4.40 -12.53
N SER A 132 -17.71 5.43 -12.61
CA SER A 132 -18.78 5.66 -11.67
C SER A 132 -20.12 5.41 -12.36
N PHE A 133 -20.95 4.58 -11.73
CA PHE A 133 -22.27 4.21 -12.24
C PHE A 133 -23.35 4.94 -11.44
N LEU A 134 -24.41 5.38 -12.10
CA LEU A 134 -25.64 5.81 -11.47
C LEU A 134 -26.73 4.77 -11.79
N LEU A 135 -27.21 4.07 -10.79
CA LEU A 135 -28.31 3.12 -10.95
C LEU A 135 -29.61 3.88 -11.19
N THR A 136 -30.22 3.74 -12.36
CA THR A 136 -31.47 4.47 -12.72
C THR A 136 -32.70 3.57 -12.77
N ASP A 137 -32.49 2.25 -12.73
CA ASP A 137 -33.53 1.23 -12.85
C ASP A 137 -33.17 0.03 -11.99
N ALA A 138 -34.06 -0.36 -11.08
CA ALA A 138 -33.85 -1.52 -10.21
C ALA A 138 -33.65 -2.83 -10.99
N ALA A 139 -34.29 -2.99 -12.14
CA ALA A 139 -34.13 -4.19 -13.00
C ALA A 139 -32.71 -4.37 -13.51
N LYS A 140 -31.90 -3.30 -13.60
CA LYS A 140 -30.52 -3.32 -14.06
C LYS A 140 -29.49 -3.57 -12.96
N THR A 141 -29.91 -3.78 -11.73
CA THR A 141 -29.00 -3.92 -10.58
C THR A 141 -27.92 -4.97 -10.82
N CYS A 142 -28.29 -6.18 -11.22
CA CYS A 142 -27.32 -7.26 -11.46
C CYS A 142 -26.34 -6.93 -12.60
N ASP A 143 -26.82 -6.32 -13.69
CA ASP A 143 -25.99 -5.95 -14.84
C ASP A 143 -24.97 -4.87 -14.45
N VAL A 144 -25.40 -3.84 -13.71
CA VAL A 144 -24.50 -2.77 -13.25
C VAL A 144 -23.47 -3.29 -12.26
N VAL A 145 -23.85 -4.15 -11.31
CA VAL A 145 -22.90 -4.75 -10.35
C VAL A 145 -21.91 -5.65 -11.08
N GLU A 146 -22.37 -6.48 -12.02
CA GLU A 146 -21.50 -7.36 -12.79
C GLU A 146 -20.49 -6.57 -13.64
N GLU A 147 -20.94 -5.53 -14.35
CA GLU A 147 -20.06 -4.65 -15.12
C GLU A 147 -19.04 -3.97 -14.21
N ALA A 148 -19.48 -3.39 -13.08
CA ALA A 148 -18.62 -2.71 -12.14
C ALA A 148 -17.54 -3.64 -11.57
N VAL A 149 -17.93 -4.83 -11.11
CA VAL A 149 -17.00 -5.79 -10.52
C VAL A 149 -15.99 -6.30 -11.55
N ASN A 150 -16.43 -6.64 -12.76
CA ASN A 150 -15.51 -7.09 -13.82
C ASN A 150 -14.53 -5.99 -14.21
N LEU A 151 -14.99 -4.72 -14.32
CA LEU A 151 -14.15 -3.59 -14.62
C LEU A 151 -13.09 -3.35 -13.51
N ALA A 152 -13.42 -3.59 -12.23
CA ALA A 152 -12.46 -3.45 -11.14
C ALA A 152 -11.24 -4.37 -11.28
N PHE A 153 -11.41 -5.54 -11.89
CA PHE A 153 -10.33 -6.51 -12.13
C PHE A 153 -9.72 -6.46 -13.53
N GLU A 154 -10.35 -5.80 -14.49
CA GLU A 154 -9.89 -5.77 -15.89
C GLU A 154 -8.55 -5.04 -16.02
N GLY A 155 -7.56 -5.68 -16.69
CA GLY A 155 -6.23 -5.13 -16.90
C GLY A 155 -5.52 -4.81 -15.60
N ARG A 156 -5.08 -3.56 -15.44
CA ARG A 156 -4.61 -3.04 -14.16
C ARG A 156 -5.81 -2.87 -13.22
N PRO A 157 -5.88 -3.57 -12.08
CA PRO A 157 -7.00 -3.44 -11.15
C PRO A 157 -7.16 -2.01 -10.63
N GLY A 158 -8.38 -1.66 -10.25
CA GLY A 158 -8.65 -0.34 -9.72
C GLY A 158 -10.07 -0.18 -9.16
N PRO A 159 -10.39 0.95 -8.56
CA PRO A 159 -11.70 1.20 -7.95
C PRO A 159 -12.79 1.44 -8.98
N VAL A 160 -14.01 1.09 -8.60
CA VAL A 160 -15.26 1.40 -9.29
C VAL A 160 -16.28 1.91 -8.29
N HIS A 161 -17.25 2.64 -8.75
CA HIS A 161 -18.26 3.24 -7.87
C HIS A 161 -19.67 3.07 -8.42
N ILE A 162 -20.66 2.86 -7.53
CA ILE A 162 -22.10 2.81 -7.84
C ILE A 162 -22.85 3.74 -6.92
N HIS A 163 -23.55 4.73 -7.49
CA HIS A 163 -24.60 5.50 -6.81
C HIS A 163 -25.92 4.74 -6.83
N VAL A 164 -26.56 4.61 -5.67
CA VAL A 164 -27.88 4.01 -5.51
C VAL A 164 -28.86 5.10 -5.05
N PRO A 165 -29.74 5.61 -5.94
CA PRO A 165 -30.72 6.63 -5.60
C PRO A 165 -31.75 6.13 -4.59
N GLU A 166 -32.17 7.05 -3.71
CA GLU A 166 -33.10 6.76 -2.62
C GLU A 166 -34.42 6.17 -3.13
N ASN A 167 -35.00 6.73 -4.22
CA ASN A 167 -36.26 6.24 -4.78
C ASN A 167 -36.21 4.77 -5.24
N LEU A 168 -35.01 4.20 -5.45
CA LEU A 168 -34.83 2.78 -5.78
C LEU A 168 -34.70 1.89 -4.54
N THR A 169 -34.57 2.46 -3.33
CA THR A 169 -34.40 1.72 -2.08
C THR A 169 -35.67 1.59 -1.25
N HIS A 170 -36.76 2.25 -1.68
CA HIS A 170 -38.05 2.23 -0.98
C HIS A 170 -38.77 0.86 -1.02
N HIS A 171 -39.70 0.68 -0.07
CA HIS A 171 -40.62 -0.45 -0.09
C HIS A 171 -41.44 -0.46 -1.38
N GLY A 172 -41.51 -1.60 -2.03
CA GLY A 172 -42.25 -1.78 -3.28
C GLY A 172 -41.42 -1.70 -4.56
N VAL A 173 -40.19 -1.22 -4.46
CA VAL A 173 -39.21 -1.35 -5.58
C VAL A 173 -38.45 -2.66 -5.41
N SER A 174 -38.47 -3.52 -6.42
CA SER A 174 -37.84 -4.82 -6.36
C SER A 174 -37.00 -5.13 -7.60
N VAL A 175 -36.03 -6.02 -7.41
CA VAL A 175 -35.28 -6.66 -8.49
C VAL A 175 -35.98 -7.99 -8.79
N ASP A 176 -36.88 -7.99 -9.77
CA ASP A 176 -37.74 -9.16 -10.05
C ASP A 176 -36.97 -10.30 -10.73
N ASN A 177 -35.94 -9.97 -11.51
CA ASN A 177 -35.11 -10.92 -12.25
C ASN A 177 -33.69 -11.00 -11.70
N TYR A 178 -33.56 -11.29 -10.38
CA TYR A 178 -32.23 -11.49 -9.81
C TYR A 178 -31.53 -12.67 -10.50
N ARG A 179 -30.27 -12.48 -10.84
CA ARG A 179 -29.34 -13.52 -11.29
C ARG A 179 -28.01 -13.37 -10.60
N ASP A 180 -27.32 -14.47 -10.43
CA ASP A 180 -25.93 -14.42 -9.95
C ASP A 180 -25.05 -13.72 -10.99
N ILE A 181 -24.06 -12.96 -10.50
CA ILE A 181 -23.10 -12.27 -11.36
C ILE A 181 -21.92 -13.19 -11.66
N ASN A 182 -21.32 -13.01 -12.83
CA ASN A 182 -20.16 -13.77 -13.26
C ASN A 182 -18.89 -12.92 -13.18
N LEU A 183 -18.04 -13.21 -12.20
CA LEU A 183 -16.73 -12.56 -12.09
C LEU A 183 -15.76 -13.20 -13.09
N GLN A 184 -15.42 -12.47 -14.12
CA GLN A 184 -14.45 -12.87 -15.14
C GLN A 184 -13.05 -12.34 -14.78
N ARG A 185 -12.26 -13.16 -14.09
CA ARG A 185 -10.83 -12.86 -13.91
C ARG A 185 -10.07 -13.39 -15.13
N ARG A 186 -9.73 -12.50 -16.05
CA ARG A 186 -8.92 -12.84 -17.22
C ARG A 186 -7.51 -12.30 -17.02
N PRO A 187 -6.57 -13.10 -16.47
CA PRO A 187 -5.19 -12.66 -16.40
C PRO A 187 -4.66 -12.38 -17.79
N MET A 188 -4.00 -11.25 -17.96
CA MET A 188 -3.43 -10.84 -19.24
C MET A 188 -2.31 -11.81 -19.65
N VAL A 189 -2.54 -12.55 -20.73
CA VAL A 189 -1.55 -13.48 -21.30
C VAL A 189 -0.53 -12.69 -22.10
N PRO A 190 0.78 -12.85 -21.85
CA PRO A 190 1.81 -12.20 -22.62
C PRO A 190 1.83 -12.69 -24.08
N ASP A 191 2.18 -11.80 -25.00
CA ASP A 191 2.41 -12.17 -26.40
C ASP A 191 3.63 -13.07 -26.52
N SER A 192 3.50 -14.25 -27.10
CA SER A 192 4.56 -15.24 -27.22
C SER A 192 5.76 -14.74 -28.04
N LYS A 193 5.51 -13.94 -29.08
CA LYS A 193 6.57 -13.33 -29.88
C LYS A 193 7.41 -12.38 -29.04
N ARG A 194 6.78 -11.56 -28.20
CA ARG A 194 7.50 -10.65 -27.28
C ARG A 194 8.27 -11.42 -26.21
N VAL A 195 7.72 -12.54 -25.74
CA VAL A 195 8.44 -13.42 -24.82
C VAL A 195 9.71 -13.97 -25.48
N SER A 196 9.63 -14.50 -26.72
CA SER A 196 10.80 -15.01 -27.43
C SER A 196 11.81 -13.91 -27.72
N GLU A 197 11.40 -12.70 -28.14
CA GLU A 197 12.28 -11.55 -28.35
C GLU A 197 13.07 -11.19 -27.07
N VAL A 198 12.40 -11.17 -25.91
CA VAL A 198 13.06 -10.92 -24.62
C VAL A 198 13.98 -12.06 -24.22
N ALA A 199 13.57 -13.32 -24.45
CA ALA A 199 14.41 -14.49 -24.18
C ALA A 199 15.69 -14.48 -25.00
N GLU A 200 15.63 -14.11 -26.28
CA GLU A 200 16.81 -13.94 -27.15
C GLU A 200 17.76 -12.85 -26.64
N LEU A 201 17.22 -11.69 -26.20
CA LEU A 201 18.05 -10.61 -25.63
C LEU A 201 18.75 -11.04 -24.35
N LEU A 202 18.05 -11.76 -23.47
CA LEU A 202 18.65 -12.27 -22.22
C LEU A 202 19.69 -13.36 -22.52
N ALA A 203 19.43 -14.25 -23.48
CA ALA A 203 20.36 -15.28 -23.90
C ALA A 203 21.64 -14.67 -24.53
N ASP A 204 21.51 -13.64 -25.38
CA ASP A 204 22.64 -12.90 -25.95
C ASP A 204 23.45 -12.18 -24.86
N ALA A 205 22.78 -11.57 -23.89
CA ALA A 205 23.45 -10.91 -22.78
C ALA A 205 24.27 -11.90 -21.96
N ILE A 206 23.72 -13.09 -21.64
CA ILE A 206 24.42 -14.16 -20.94
C ILE A 206 25.61 -14.68 -21.77
N ALA A 207 25.42 -14.92 -23.07
CA ALA A 207 26.46 -15.41 -23.95
C ALA A 207 27.66 -14.43 -24.09
N LYS A 208 27.39 -13.12 -23.94
CA LYS A 208 28.40 -12.05 -23.99
C LYS A 208 28.92 -11.64 -22.61
N ASP A 209 28.62 -12.40 -21.57
CA ASP A 209 29.01 -12.10 -20.17
C ASP A 209 28.60 -10.69 -19.70
N ARG A 210 27.49 -10.16 -20.24
CA ARG A 210 26.91 -8.89 -19.78
C ARG A 210 26.25 -9.07 -18.42
N LYS A 211 26.46 -8.11 -17.54
CA LYS A 211 25.90 -8.13 -16.19
C LYS A 211 24.40 -7.81 -16.22
N ILE A 212 23.57 -8.75 -15.80
CA ILE A 212 22.12 -8.56 -15.69
C ILE A 212 21.76 -8.31 -14.22
N LEU A 213 20.88 -7.33 -13.97
CA LEU A 213 20.23 -7.12 -12.67
C LEU A 213 18.70 -7.18 -12.85
N ALA A 214 18.03 -8.02 -12.07
CA ALA A 214 16.57 -7.98 -12.00
C ALA A 214 16.14 -6.91 -10.98
N LEU A 215 15.21 -6.02 -11.40
CA LEU A 215 14.62 -4.99 -10.57
C LEU A 215 13.13 -5.27 -10.38
N ILE A 216 12.77 -5.79 -9.20
CA ILE A 216 11.45 -6.36 -8.93
C ILE A 216 10.56 -5.35 -8.20
N GLY A 217 9.40 -5.07 -8.75
CA GLY A 217 8.41 -4.13 -8.19
C GLY A 217 7.15 -4.82 -7.67
N PHE A 218 6.19 -4.00 -7.25
CA PHE A 218 4.93 -4.48 -6.66
C PHE A 218 4.07 -5.32 -7.61
N GLY A 219 4.09 -5.04 -8.90
CA GLY A 219 3.35 -5.84 -9.88
C GLY A 219 3.72 -7.33 -9.84
N ALA A 220 4.98 -7.65 -9.59
CA ALA A 220 5.43 -9.02 -9.40
C ALA A 220 4.91 -9.64 -8.09
N VAL A 221 4.89 -8.87 -6.99
CA VAL A 221 4.31 -9.30 -5.71
C VAL A 221 2.82 -9.60 -5.87
N ARG A 222 2.10 -8.68 -6.50
CA ARG A 222 0.66 -8.80 -6.69
C ARG A 222 0.27 -9.99 -7.58
N SER A 223 1.05 -10.29 -8.60
CA SER A 223 0.82 -11.47 -9.46
C SER A 223 1.24 -12.79 -8.82
N GLY A 224 1.93 -12.76 -7.67
CA GLY A 224 2.47 -13.96 -7.03
C GLY A 224 3.60 -14.61 -7.83
N ALA A 225 4.44 -13.80 -8.52
CA ALA A 225 5.51 -14.28 -9.41
C ALA A 225 6.78 -14.77 -8.67
N GLY A 226 6.76 -14.83 -7.34
CA GLY A 226 7.94 -15.19 -6.53
C GLY A 226 8.59 -16.51 -6.90
N PRO A 227 7.84 -17.64 -7.00
CA PRO A 227 8.39 -18.93 -7.39
C PRO A 227 9.04 -18.91 -8.78
N GLU A 228 8.37 -18.35 -9.78
CA GLU A 228 8.82 -18.28 -11.17
C GLU A 228 10.06 -17.36 -11.31
N LEU A 229 10.08 -16.25 -10.58
CA LEU A 229 11.25 -15.37 -10.50
C LEU A 229 12.43 -16.09 -9.82
N THR A 230 12.19 -16.79 -8.73
CA THR A 230 13.25 -17.53 -8.05
C THR A 230 13.86 -18.57 -8.99
N GLU A 231 13.04 -19.31 -9.73
CA GLU A 231 13.51 -20.29 -10.72
C GLU A 231 14.39 -19.62 -11.78
N LEU A 232 13.93 -18.52 -12.38
CA LEU A 232 14.66 -17.78 -13.40
C LEU A 232 16.02 -17.29 -12.89
N LEU A 233 15.99 -16.59 -11.76
CA LEU A 233 17.16 -15.93 -11.19
C LEU A 233 18.23 -16.93 -10.72
N VAL A 234 17.81 -18.04 -10.10
CA VAL A 234 18.72 -19.10 -9.66
C VAL A 234 19.31 -19.86 -10.85
N ARG A 235 18.50 -20.21 -11.84
CA ARG A 235 18.94 -20.91 -13.04
C ARG A 235 20.07 -20.19 -13.79
N TYR A 236 19.96 -18.88 -13.87
CA TYR A 236 20.91 -18.04 -14.62
C TYR A 236 21.83 -17.19 -13.74
N GLN A 237 21.81 -17.41 -12.41
CA GLN A 237 22.61 -16.68 -11.42
C GLN A 237 22.49 -15.15 -11.55
N ILE A 238 21.27 -14.67 -11.79
CA ILE A 238 20.98 -13.24 -11.95
C ILE A 238 20.76 -12.61 -10.57
N PRO A 239 21.56 -11.63 -10.14
CA PRO A 239 21.30 -10.88 -8.93
C PRO A 239 20.02 -10.07 -9.07
N PHE A 240 19.33 -9.83 -7.93
CA PHE A 240 18.12 -9.05 -7.92
C PHE A 240 18.09 -8.01 -6.81
N ALA A 241 17.52 -6.86 -7.13
CA ALA A 241 17.07 -5.87 -6.18
C ALA A 241 15.55 -5.78 -6.20
N THR A 242 14.95 -5.34 -5.10
CA THR A 242 13.53 -5.01 -5.06
C THR A 242 13.35 -3.51 -4.92
N THR A 243 12.23 -2.96 -5.41
CA THR A 243 11.75 -1.69 -4.87
C THR A 243 11.27 -1.88 -3.44
N LEU A 244 10.98 -0.82 -2.70
CA LEU A 244 10.35 -0.92 -1.38
C LEU A 244 9.07 -1.77 -1.41
N ASP A 245 8.30 -1.65 -2.48
CA ASP A 245 7.04 -2.38 -2.66
C ASP A 245 7.21 -3.81 -3.19
N GLY A 246 8.42 -4.17 -3.63
CA GLY A 246 8.78 -5.52 -4.07
C GLY A 246 9.35 -6.40 -2.95
N LYS A 247 9.56 -5.84 -1.73
CA LYS A 247 10.15 -6.56 -0.59
C LYS A 247 9.39 -7.84 -0.25
N GLY A 248 10.14 -8.88 0.11
CA GLY A 248 9.57 -10.15 0.60
C GLY A 248 9.06 -11.11 -0.48
N ILE A 249 9.06 -10.72 -1.76
CA ILE A 249 8.65 -11.63 -2.85
C ILE A 249 9.58 -12.84 -2.99
N ILE A 250 10.87 -12.61 -2.78
CA ILE A 250 11.92 -13.62 -2.63
C ILE A 250 12.62 -13.29 -1.30
N SER A 251 13.16 -14.28 -0.61
CA SER A 251 13.87 -14.02 0.65
C SER A 251 14.96 -12.97 0.45
N GLU A 252 14.93 -11.94 1.26
CA GLU A 252 15.97 -10.91 1.22
C GLU A 252 17.34 -11.45 1.70
N ARG A 253 17.37 -12.63 2.35
CA ARG A 253 18.59 -13.37 2.71
C ARG A 253 19.08 -14.29 1.59
N HIS A 254 18.40 -14.30 0.42
CA HIS A 254 18.84 -15.11 -0.71
C HIS A 254 20.22 -14.63 -1.21
N PRO A 255 21.16 -15.54 -1.56
CA PRO A 255 22.52 -15.15 -1.99
C PRO A 255 22.57 -14.19 -3.19
N LEU A 256 21.56 -14.23 -4.06
CA LEU A 256 21.45 -13.34 -5.21
C LEU A 256 20.78 -11.99 -4.87
N SER A 257 20.28 -11.81 -3.65
CA SER A 257 19.65 -10.55 -3.25
C SER A 257 20.69 -9.48 -2.94
N VAL A 258 20.58 -8.34 -3.60
CA VAL A 258 21.40 -7.16 -3.31
C VAL A 258 20.62 -6.10 -2.49
N GLY A 259 19.40 -6.42 -2.08
CA GLY A 259 18.56 -5.57 -1.22
C GLY A 259 17.60 -4.66 -1.97
N VAL A 260 17.29 -3.52 -1.37
CA VAL A 260 16.30 -2.56 -1.88
C VAL A 260 16.98 -1.49 -2.73
N PHE A 261 16.41 -1.24 -3.92
CA PHE A 261 16.85 -0.19 -4.82
C PHE A 261 15.87 0.99 -4.78
N CYS A 262 16.26 2.05 -4.11
CA CYS A 262 15.58 3.34 -4.07
C CYS A 262 16.51 4.38 -3.42
N ASP A 263 16.07 5.63 -3.32
CA ASP A 263 16.79 6.74 -2.69
C ASP A 263 17.14 6.51 -1.20
N SER A 264 16.35 5.70 -0.51
CA SER A 264 16.57 5.26 0.87
C SER A 264 16.95 3.76 0.95
N GLY A 265 17.48 3.20 -0.14
CA GLY A 265 17.82 1.79 -0.28
C GLY A 265 19.25 1.43 0.12
N HIS A 266 19.63 0.18 -0.21
CA HIS A 266 20.93 -0.38 0.16
C HIS A 266 22.03 0.02 -0.83
N SER A 267 23.22 0.32 -0.34
CA SER A 267 24.41 0.62 -1.15
C SER A 267 24.79 -0.53 -2.10
N ALA A 268 24.60 -1.78 -1.67
CA ALA A 268 24.83 -2.95 -2.51
C ALA A 268 23.91 -3.00 -3.73
N ALA A 269 22.63 -2.63 -3.58
CA ALA A 269 21.68 -2.54 -4.69
C ALA A 269 22.09 -1.44 -5.68
N TRP A 270 22.51 -0.28 -5.16
CA TRP A 270 23.01 0.81 -5.98
C TRP A 270 24.28 0.40 -6.76
N LYS A 271 25.25 -0.22 -6.10
CA LYS A 271 26.47 -0.72 -6.73
C LYS A 271 26.15 -1.73 -7.84
N ALA A 272 25.30 -2.72 -7.55
CA ALA A 272 24.88 -3.72 -8.54
C ALA A 272 24.16 -3.07 -9.74
N PHE A 273 23.34 -2.05 -9.48
CA PHE A 273 22.65 -1.31 -10.54
C PHE A 273 23.65 -0.53 -11.43
N LEU A 274 24.64 0.13 -10.84
CA LEU A 274 25.67 0.87 -11.62
C LEU A 274 26.47 -0.08 -12.49
N GLU A 275 26.80 -1.27 -12.00
CA GLU A 275 27.58 -2.27 -12.72
C GLU A 275 26.80 -3.06 -13.77
N ALA A 276 25.47 -3.04 -13.72
CA ALA A 276 24.63 -3.79 -14.65
C ALA A 276 24.64 -3.18 -16.05
N ASP A 277 24.75 -4.04 -17.07
CA ASP A 277 24.57 -3.70 -18.49
C ASP A 277 23.13 -3.86 -18.94
N VAL A 278 22.38 -4.75 -18.27
CA VAL A 278 20.98 -5.07 -18.58
C VAL A 278 20.14 -4.99 -17.32
N ILE A 279 19.04 -4.27 -17.36
CA ILE A 279 18.04 -4.19 -16.29
C ILE A 279 16.81 -4.95 -16.74
N LEU A 280 16.48 -6.03 -16.01
CA LEU A 280 15.23 -6.78 -16.16
C LEU A 280 14.23 -6.25 -15.13
N ALA A 281 13.41 -5.29 -15.51
CA ALA A 281 12.39 -4.71 -14.64
C ALA A 281 11.09 -5.52 -14.71
N VAL A 282 10.67 -6.09 -13.57
CA VAL A 282 9.48 -6.94 -13.50
C VAL A 282 8.44 -6.33 -12.55
N GLY A 283 7.28 -5.93 -13.10
CA GLY A 283 6.20 -5.32 -12.33
C GLY A 283 6.62 -4.03 -11.63
N ASN A 284 7.53 -3.27 -12.25
CA ASN A 284 8.03 -1.99 -11.75
C ASN A 284 7.43 -0.84 -12.56
N SER A 285 6.97 0.22 -11.89
CA SER A 285 6.43 1.42 -12.53
C SER A 285 7.42 2.59 -12.58
N PHE A 286 8.66 2.38 -12.17
CA PHE A 286 9.70 3.43 -12.11
C PHE A 286 9.21 4.71 -11.40
N ALA A 287 8.63 4.51 -10.20
CA ALA A 287 8.13 5.60 -9.37
C ALA A 287 9.28 6.45 -8.79
N GLN A 288 8.94 7.63 -8.27
CA GLN A 288 9.85 8.69 -7.85
C GLN A 288 11.03 8.19 -7.00
N HIS A 289 10.76 7.44 -5.91
CA HIS A 289 11.81 6.92 -5.03
C HIS A 289 12.72 5.88 -5.69
N ALA A 290 12.15 5.01 -6.53
CA ALA A 290 12.91 4.00 -7.26
C ALA A 290 13.74 4.58 -8.42
N THR A 291 13.55 5.85 -8.75
CA THR A 291 14.24 6.54 -9.84
C THR A 291 15.08 7.72 -9.37
N PHE A 292 15.21 7.89 -8.04
CA PHE A 292 15.94 9.02 -7.45
C PHE A 292 15.44 10.36 -7.99
N ASN A 293 14.11 10.59 -7.92
CA ASN A 293 13.40 11.75 -8.46
C ASN A 293 13.51 11.85 -10.00
N PHE A 294 13.27 10.73 -10.70
CA PHE A 294 13.23 10.65 -12.17
C PHE A 294 14.53 11.10 -12.85
N ARG A 295 15.68 10.66 -12.31
CA ARG A 295 16.97 10.98 -12.89
C ARG A 295 17.07 10.52 -14.34
N ASP A 296 17.31 11.46 -15.26
CA ASP A 296 17.39 11.21 -16.70
C ASP A 296 18.57 10.30 -17.09
N ASP A 297 19.67 10.35 -16.30
CA ASP A 297 20.90 9.60 -16.54
C ASP A 297 20.91 8.18 -16.00
N LEU A 298 19.85 7.76 -15.29
CA LEU A 298 19.82 6.51 -14.51
C LEU A 298 20.07 5.27 -15.39
N LEU A 299 19.50 5.22 -16.59
CA LEU A 299 19.59 4.08 -17.51
C LEU A 299 20.48 4.32 -18.75
N ILE A 300 21.25 5.42 -18.79
CA ILE A 300 22.15 5.68 -19.91
C ILE A 300 23.17 4.53 -20.06
N GLY A 301 23.28 3.99 -21.27
CA GLY A 301 24.21 2.89 -21.59
C GLY A 301 23.75 1.50 -21.13
N LYS A 302 22.55 1.38 -20.56
CA LYS A 302 21.98 0.11 -20.13
C LYS A 302 20.85 -0.34 -21.07
N THR A 303 20.70 -1.64 -21.23
CA THR A 303 19.54 -2.24 -21.92
C THR A 303 18.42 -2.41 -20.93
N LEU A 304 17.24 -1.83 -21.19
CA LEU A 304 16.06 -1.99 -20.35
C LEU A 304 15.09 -3.01 -20.96
N ILE A 305 14.82 -4.09 -20.23
CA ILE A 305 13.74 -5.05 -20.50
C ILE A 305 12.65 -4.79 -19.48
N HIS A 306 11.42 -4.49 -19.92
CA HIS A 306 10.33 -4.09 -19.02
C HIS A 306 9.13 -5.01 -19.15
N ILE A 307 8.76 -5.69 -18.05
CA ILE A 307 7.58 -6.55 -17.94
C ILE A 307 6.54 -5.85 -17.06
N ASN A 308 5.40 -5.50 -17.64
CA ASN A 308 4.31 -4.84 -16.92
C ASN A 308 2.93 -5.26 -17.47
N ILE A 309 1.91 -5.24 -16.60
CA ILE A 309 0.53 -5.52 -17.00
C ILE A 309 -0.11 -4.34 -17.74
N ASP A 310 0.37 -3.12 -17.50
CA ASP A 310 -0.17 -1.88 -18.03
C ASP A 310 0.75 -1.34 -19.12
N SER A 311 0.23 -1.25 -20.34
CA SER A 311 0.97 -0.68 -21.47
C SER A 311 1.33 0.79 -21.27
N GLY A 312 0.56 1.54 -20.46
CA GLY A 312 0.84 2.93 -20.11
C GLY A 312 2.05 3.12 -19.20
N GLU A 313 2.54 2.04 -18.56
CA GLU A 313 3.77 2.07 -17.78
C GLU A 313 5.03 1.84 -18.64
N ILE A 314 4.87 1.26 -19.83
CA ILE A 314 5.98 1.08 -20.76
C ILE A 314 6.34 2.42 -21.38
N ASP A 315 7.63 2.73 -21.44
CA ASP A 315 8.18 3.98 -21.98
C ASP A 315 7.72 5.27 -21.26
N LYS A 316 7.04 5.15 -20.12
CA LYS A 316 6.53 6.30 -19.36
C LYS A 316 7.65 7.19 -18.80
N VAL A 317 8.67 6.58 -18.20
CA VAL A 317 9.81 7.29 -17.60
C VAL A 317 11.07 7.04 -18.40
N TYR A 318 11.35 5.78 -18.70
CA TYR A 318 12.52 5.37 -19.47
C TYR A 318 12.10 4.52 -20.65
N LYS A 319 12.75 4.72 -21.80
CA LYS A 319 12.48 3.93 -22.99
C LYS A 319 13.00 2.50 -22.80
N ALA A 320 12.13 1.52 -22.98
CA ALA A 320 12.50 0.11 -22.97
C ALA A 320 13.04 -0.34 -24.33
N ASP A 321 14.11 -1.15 -24.33
CA ASP A 321 14.62 -1.81 -25.54
C ASP A 321 13.73 -2.98 -25.93
N ALA A 322 13.13 -3.66 -24.94
CA ALA A 322 12.13 -4.70 -25.14
C ALA A 322 11.11 -4.68 -24.01
N ALA A 323 9.86 -5.03 -24.35
CA ALA A 323 8.78 -5.05 -23.35
C ALA A 323 7.85 -6.25 -23.53
N ILE A 324 7.39 -6.80 -22.40
CA ILE A 324 6.30 -7.77 -22.34
C ILE A 324 5.13 -7.13 -21.61
N ILE A 325 4.00 -6.95 -22.29
CA ILE A 325 2.75 -6.51 -21.68
C ILE A 325 1.98 -7.76 -21.28
N GLY A 326 1.78 -7.94 -19.96
CA GLY A 326 1.10 -9.12 -19.42
C GLY A 326 1.26 -9.26 -17.90
N ASP A 327 0.56 -10.25 -17.35
CA ASP A 327 0.71 -10.65 -15.96
C ASP A 327 2.15 -11.12 -15.69
N ALA A 328 2.79 -10.56 -14.65
CA ALA A 328 4.21 -10.80 -14.38
C ALA A 328 4.52 -12.29 -14.12
N LYS A 329 3.66 -13.01 -13.38
CA LYS A 329 3.83 -14.45 -13.15
C LYS A 329 3.82 -15.24 -14.46
N ARG A 330 2.85 -14.94 -15.33
CA ARG A 330 2.73 -15.60 -16.62
C ARG A 330 3.87 -15.26 -17.57
N ALA A 331 4.32 -14.02 -17.56
CA ALA A 331 5.44 -13.58 -18.38
C ALA A 331 6.75 -14.26 -17.96
N VAL A 332 7.03 -14.32 -16.66
CA VAL A 332 8.22 -14.99 -16.13
C VAL A 332 8.14 -16.52 -16.31
N ALA A 333 6.95 -17.12 -16.11
CA ALA A 333 6.75 -18.55 -16.39
C ALA A 333 6.99 -18.89 -17.87
N ALA A 334 6.54 -18.03 -18.80
CA ALA A 334 6.80 -18.21 -20.23
C ALA A 334 8.30 -18.07 -20.55
N LEU A 335 9.01 -17.11 -19.96
CA LEU A 335 10.47 -16.99 -20.09
C LEU A 335 11.21 -18.22 -19.54
N ASN A 336 10.74 -18.83 -18.44
CA ASN A 336 11.30 -20.07 -17.91
C ASN A 336 11.15 -21.26 -18.86
N GLY A 337 10.14 -21.23 -19.72
CA GLY A 337 9.90 -22.24 -20.76
C GLY A 337 10.82 -22.15 -21.98
N GLU A 338 11.47 -20.99 -22.18
CA GLU A 338 12.42 -20.78 -23.26
C GLU A 338 13.76 -21.45 -22.92
N ILE A 339 14.45 -21.99 -23.95
CA ILE A 339 15.74 -22.64 -23.78
C ILE A 339 16.85 -21.60 -24.01
N TRP A 340 17.52 -21.20 -22.93
CA TRP A 340 18.67 -20.32 -23.01
C TRP A 340 19.98 -21.12 -22.90
N PRO A 341 21.10 -20.64 -23.47
CA PRO A 341 22.39 -21.25 -23.25
C PRO A 341 22.66 -21.26 -21.73
N LYS A 342 23.17 -22.39 -21.22
CA LYS A 342 23.63 -22.44 -19.82
C LYS A 342 24.69 -21.36 -19.65
N ALA A 343 24.47 -20.43 -18.75
CA ALA A 343 25.53 -19.57 -18.28
C ALA A 343 26.68 -20.46 -17.79
N ALA A 344 27.93 -20.18 -18.17
CA ALA A 344 29.08 -20.69 -17.48
C ALA A 344 28.86 -20.42 -16.01
N ALA A 345 29.12 -21.40 -15.11
CA ALA A 345 28.87 -21.24 -13.69
C ALA A 345 29.48 -19.92 -13.24
N VAL A 346 28.62 -18.89 -13.10
CA VAL A 346 29.03 -17.60 -12.56
C VAL A 346 29.43 -17.94 -11.13
N PRO A 347 30.65 -17.64 -10.68
CA PRO A 347 31.03 -17.84 -9.29
C PRO A 347 29.94 -17.22 -8.46
N SER A 348 29.38 -17.98 -7.51
CA SER A 348 28.44 -17.43 -6.53
C SER A 348 29.05 -16.12 -6.04
N ARG A 349 28.55 -14.99 -6.56
CA ARG A 349 28.89 -13.70 -5.98
C ARG A 349 28.23 -13.77 -4.62
N SER A 350 29.05 -14.17 -3.61
CA SER A 350 28.66 -13.92 -2.24
C SER A 350 28.20 -12.47 -2.24
N ALA A 351 26.93 -12.23 -1.98
CA ALA A 351 26.49 -10.90 -1.65
C ALA A 351 27.46 -10.46 -0.56
N GLU A 352 28.47 -9.66 -0.94
CA GLU A 352 29.40 -9.04 0.00
C GLU A 352 28.46 -8.45 1.03
N GLY A 353 28.62 -8.91 2.28
CA GLY A 353 27.60 -8.87 3.30
C GLY A 353 26.82 -7.59 3.23
N ARG A 354 25.49 -7.69 3.29
CA ARG A 354 24.70 -6.50 3.52
C ARG A 354 25.31 -5.87 4.75
N ASP A 355 26.18 -4.88 4.55
CA ASP A 355 26.57 -3.99 5.61
C ASP A 355 25.27 -3.28 6.00
N TYR A 356 24.51 -3.98 6.87
CA TYR A 356 23.62 -3.26 7.72
C TYR A 356 24.56 -2.36 8.49
N ASP A 357 24.54 -1.07 8.15
CA ASP A 357 25.33 -0.05 8.82
C ASP A 357 24.96 0.02 10.31
N ALA A 358 25.03 -1.12 11.01
CA ALA A 358 24.97 -1.20 12.46
C ALA A 358 26.02 -0.28 13.08
N GLU A 359 27.13 -0.05 12.37
CA GLU A 359 28.18 0.89 12.75
C GLU A 359 27.77 2.36 12.61
N ARG A 360 26.72 2.70 11.87
CA ARG A 360 26.20 4.06 11.74
C ARG A 360 25.10 4.41 12.75
N ILE A 361 24.64 3.48 13.57
CA ILE A 361 23.74 3.80 14.68
C ILE A 361 24.56 4.45 15.76
N VAL A 362 24.69 5.77 15.69
CA VAL A 362 25.34 6.55 16.73
C VAL A 362 24.41 6.61 17.94
N HIS A 363 24.78 5.96 19.03
CA HIS A 363 24.11 6.04 20.32
C HIS A 363 24.39 7.43 20.92
N LEU A 364 23.61 8.43 20.52
CA LEU A 364 23.85 9.79 21.02
C LEU A 364 23.04 10.14 22.27
N LEU A 365 21.99 9.38 22.63
CA LEU A 365 21.09 9.71 23.74
C LEU A 365 20.32 8.49 24.25
N ASP A 366 19.65 8.65 25.40
CA ASP A 366 18.86 7.61 26.08
C ASP A 366 17.59 7.16 25.35
N ASP A 367 17.13 7.92 24.33
CA ASP A 367 15.91 7.59 23.54
C ASP A 367 16.18 6.49 22.50
N ILE A 368 15.14 5.74 22.12
CA ILE A 368 15.21 4.69 21.10
C ILE A 368 15.64 5.28 19.75
N HIS A 369 16.70 4.72 19.15
CA HIS A 369 17.02 5.02 17.76
C HIS A 369 16.04 4.28 16.81
N PRO A 370 15.35 4.98 15.87
CA PRO A 370 14.30 4.37 15.03
C PRO A 370 14.81 3.21 14.15
N GLY A 371 16.08 3.21 13.76
CA GLY A 371 16.70 2.09 13.06
C GLY A 371 16.83 0.84 13.94
N GLN A 372 17.16 0.99 15.23
CA GLN A 372 17.18 -0.14 16.18
C GLN A 372 15.77 -0.68 16.41
N LEU A 373 14.76 0.20 16.50
CA LEU A 373 13.37 -0.19 16.61
C LEU A 373 12.95 -1.02 15.38
N ALA A 374 13.26 -0.56 14.16
CA ALA A 374 12.97 -1.30 12.94
C ALA A 374 13.69 -2.67 12.88
N GLN A 375 14.94 -2.74 13.36
CA GLN A 375 15.68 -4.01 13.48
C GLN A 375 15.05 -4.95 14.52
N ALA A 376 14.60 -4.43 15.66
CA ALA A 376 13.92 -5.22 16.68
C ALA A 376 12.60 -5.80 16.16
N VAL A 377 11.82 -4.99 15.42
CA VAL A 377 10.64 -5.47 14.69
C VAL A 377 11.04 -6.61 13.74
N SER A 378 12.04 -6.40 12.88
CA SER A 378 12.50 -7.39 11.89
C SER A 378 12.86 -8.74 12.50
N LYS A 379 13.59 -8.73 13.63
CA LYS A 379 14.03 -9.94 14.33
C LYS A 379 12.89 -10.76 14.94
N ARG A 380 11.78 -10.09 15.31
CA ARG A 380 10.65 -10.70 16.03
C ARG A 380 9.41 -10.95 15.17
N LEU A 381 9.47 -10.61 13.87
CA LEU A 381 8.35 -10.80 12.97
C LEU A 381 7.95 -12.28 12.86
N PRO A 382 6.68 -12.63 13.10
CA PRO A 382 6.16 -13.95 12.78
C PRO A 382 6.36 -14.30 11.29
N LYS A 383 6.52 -15.59 10.99
CA LYS A 383 6.82 -16.08 9.62
C LYS A 383 5.76 -15.71 8.57
N ASN A 384 4.54 -15.43 9.01
CA ASN A 384 3.41 -15.06 8.17
C ASN A 384 2.91 -13.63 8.43
N ALA A 385 3.71 -12.77 9.05
CA ALA A 385 3.29 -11.41 9.40
C ALA A 385 2.97 -10.56 8.17
N ILE A 386 2.01 -9.65 8.33
CA ILE A 386 1.74 -8.54 7.42
C ILE A 386 2.21 -7.27 8.10
N VAL A 387 3.18 -6.59 7.50
CA VAL A 387 3.72 -5.33 7.99
C VAL A 387 3.31 -4.21 7.05
N LEU A 388 2.66 -3.21 7.59
CA LEU A 388 2.24 -2.02 6.85
C LEU A 388 2.96 -0.80 7.43
N ALA A 389 3.72 -0.09 6.62
CA ALA A 389 4.30 1.19 7.00
C ALA A 389 3.42 2.31 6.49
N ASP A 390 3.13 3.32 7.31
CA ASP A 390 2.41 4.52 6.87
C ASP A 390 3.36 5.57 6.27
N ALA A 391 2.87 6.71 5.82
CA ALA A 391 3.68 7.77 5.21
C ALA A 391 4.47 8.56 6.26
N GLY A 392 5.77 8.72 6.09
CA GLY A 392 6.63 9.51 6.99
C GLY A 392 8.05 8.98 7.09
N ALA A 393 8.89 9.59 7.95
CA ALA A 393 10.29 9.20 8.11
C ALA A 393 10.49 7.77 8.61
N HIS A 394 9.57 7.24 9.43
CA HIS A 394 9.56 5.85 9.89
C HIS A 394 9.54 4.83 8.74
N LEU A 395 8.96 5.19 7.60
CA LEU A 395 8.96 4.36 6.40
C LEU A 395 10.37 4.05 5.89
N ALA A 396 11.28 5.05 5.90
CA ALA A 396 12.65 4.84 5.46
C ALA A 396 13.38 3.84 6.38
N TRP A 397 13.16 3.94 7.69
CA TRP A 397 13.75 3.00 8.66
C TRP A 397 13.23 1.58 8.48
N LEU A 398 11.91 1.41 8.38
CA LEU A 398 11.30 0.10 8.14
C LEU A 398 11.71 -0.46 6.78
N GLY A 399 11.69 0.35 5.73
CA GLY A 399 12.10 -0.05 4.39
C GLY A 399 13.54 -0.55 4.32
N TYR A 400 14.43 0.06 5.09
CA TYR A 400 15.86 -0.29 5.13
C TYR A 400 16.14 -1.50 6.02
N TYR A 401 15.61 -1.53 7.26
CA TYR A 401 16.02 -2.51 8.27
C TYR A 401 15.14 -3.76 8.37
N LEU A 402 13.94 -3.77 7.81
CA LEU A 402 13.15 -5.00 7.76
C LEU A 402 13.78 -6.00 6.78
N GLU A 403 14.06 -7.20 7.23
CA GLU A 403 14.43 -8.34 6.40
C GLU A 403 13.25 -9.30 6.29
N LEU A 404 12.73 -9.46 5.09
CA LEU A 404 11.56 -10.29 4.86
C LEU A 404 11.93 -11.62 4.19
N SER A 405 11.14 -12.62 4.51
CA SER A 405 11.17 -13.96 3.91
C SER A 405 9.83 -14.28 3.24
N PRO A 406 9.77 -15.23 2.31
CA PRO A 406 8.51 -15.69 1.74
C PRO A 406 7.50 -16.07 2.83
N GLY A 407 6.27 -15.62 2.66
CA GLY A 407 5.20 -15.74 3.66
C GLY A 407 4.95 -14.46 4.46
N GLN A 408 5.96 -13.63 4.66
CA GLN A 408 5.80 -12.27 5.19
C GLN A 408 5.44 -11.30 4.06
N PHE A 409 4.77 -10.22 4.41
CA PHE A 409 4.35 -9.19 3.47
C PHE A 409 4.69 -7.81 4.01
N PHE A 410 5.14 -6.92 3.14
CA PHE A 410 5.39 -5.52 3.46
C PHE A 410 4.72 -4.62 2.43
N ARG A 411 4.14 -3.54 2.89
CA ARG A 411 3.61 -2.49 2.02
C ARG A 411 3.76 -1.12 2.66
N LYS A 412 4.01 -0.13 1.82
CA LYS A 412 3.99 1.29 2.12
C LYS A 412 2.94 2.00 1.27
N PRO A 413 2.55 3.24 1.58
CA PRO A 413 1.70 4.02 0.68
C PRO A 413 2.33 4.15 -0.70
N GLY A 414 1.52 3.94 -1.74
CA GLY A 414 1.95 4.09 -3.13
C GLY A 414 2.02 5.54 -3.59
N GLY A 415 1.76 5.78 -4.88
CA GLY A 415 1.95 7.09 -5.50
C GLY A 415 1.06 8.21 -4.97
N PHE A 416 -0.13 7.89 -4.44
CA PHE A 416 -1.00 8.90 -3.81
C PHE A 416 -0.50 9.30 -2.41
N GLY A 417 0.10 8.39 -1.67
CA GLY A 417 0.88 8.63 -0.46
C GLY A 417 0.16 9.27 0.73
N PRO A 418 -1.09 8.89 1.09
CA PRO A 418 -1.76 9.50 2.23
C PRO A 418 -1.13 9.07 3.55
N MET A 419 -1.14 9.96 4.54
CA MET A 419 -1.03 9.58 5.94
C MET A 419 -2.33 8.89 6.38
N ALA A 420 -2.29 8.06 7.42
CA ALA A 420 -3.38 7.26 7.97
C ALA A 420 -3.94 6.16 7.04
N GLY A 421 -3.44 6.03 5.81
CA GLY A 421 -3.89 5.05 4.85
C GLY A 421 -3.69 3.61 5.33
N HIS A 422 -2.52 3.29 5.81
CA HIS A 422 -2.21 1.96 6.36
C HIS A 422 -2.55 1.81 7.84
N VAL A 423 -2.62 2.91 8.61
CA VAL A 423 -3.17 2.88 9.98
C VAL A 423 -4.55 2.24 9.97
N ASN A 424 -5.41 2.62 9.02
CA ASN A 424 -6.76 2.08 8.87
C ASN A 424 -6.84 0.86 7.95
N GLY A 425 -6.06 0.84 6.87
CA GLY A 425 -6.00 -0.27 5.93
C GLY A 425 -5.64 -1.60 6.59
N ALA A 426 -4.92 -1.54 7.71
CA ALA A 426 -4.56 -2.70 8.53
C ALA A 426 -5.76 -3.49 9.03
N LEU A 427 -6.87 -2.82 9.37
CA LEU A 427 -8.09 -3.51 9.80
C LEU A 427 -8.67 -4.33 8.64
N GLY A 428 -8.66 -3.77 7.43
CA GLY A 428 -9.08 -4.49 6.23
C GLY A 428 -8.17 -5.67 5.90
N ALA A 429 -6.86 -5.48 6.00
CA ALA A 429 -5.87 -6.54 5.83
C ALA A 429 -6.06 -7.69 6.83
N LYS A 430 -6.38 -7.35 8.08
CA LYS A 430 -6.69 -8.35 9.12
C LYS A 430 -8.00 -9.07 8.87
N CYS A 431 -9.03 -8.38 8.38
CA CYS A 431 -10.29 -9.02 7.96
C CYS A 431 -10.08 -10.01 6.79
N ALA A 432 -9.17 -9.70 5.87
CA ALA A 432 -8.81 -10.58 4.76
C ALA A 432 -8.00 -11.81 5.20
N ASN A 433 -7.23 -11.70 6.30
CA ASN A 433 -6.33 -12.74 6.80
C ASN A 433 -6.45 -12.85 8.32
N PRO A 434 -7.52 -13.46 8.84
CA PRO A 434 -7.78 -13.53 10.30
C PRO A 434 -6.66 -14.18 11.09
N ASP A 435 -5.96 -15.16 10.52
CA ASP A 435 -4.91 -15.94 11.18
C ASP A 435 -3.51 -15.33 11.11
N ARG A 436 -3.33 -14.24 10.34
CA ARG A 436 -2.03 -13.58 10.18
C ARG A 436 -1.90 -12.41 11.13
N PRO A 437 -0.78 -12.27 11.85
CA PRO A 437 -0.49 -11.03 12.57
C PRO A 437 -0.37 -9.85 11.61
N VAL A 438 -1.04 -8.74 11.94
CA VAL A 438 -0.96 -7.47 11.21
C VAL A 438 -0.33 -6.42 12.10
N ILE A 439 0.80 -5.87 11.65
CA ILE A 439 1.61 -4.89 12.36
C ILE A 439 1.68 -3.63 11.52
N VAL A 440 1.46 -2.49 12.13
CA VAL A 440 1.57 -1.17 11.48
C VAL A 440 2.73 -0.41 12.12
N GLY A 441 3.69 0.02 11.31
CA GLY A 441 4.63 1.04 11.72
C GLY A 441 4.16 2.39 11.21
N CYS A 442 3.90 3.33 12.11
CA CYS A 442 3.41 4.66 11.76
C CYS A 442 4.08 5.72 12.63
N GLY A 443 4.17 6.95 12.12
CA GLY A 443 4.48 8.10 12.96
C GLY A 443 3.26 8.51 13.79
N ASP A 444 3.52 9.22 14.87
CA ASP A 444 2.50 9.79 15.74
C ASP A 444 1.52 10.69 14.98
N GLY A 445 2.02 11.54 14.08
CA GLY A 445 1.19 12.36 13.21
C GLY A 445 0.28 11.55 12.28
N CYS A 446 0.73 10.38 11.79
CA CYS A 446 -0.11 9.49 10.99
C CYS A 446 -1.24 8.88 11.82
N TYR A 447 -0.89 8.43 13.03
CA TYR A 447 -1.88 7.84 13.93
C TYR A 447 -2.95 8.85 14.37
N LEU A 448 -2.54 10.10 14.68
CA LEU A 448 -3.46 11.16 15.11
C LEU A 448 -4.51 11.53 14.06
N LEU A 449 -4.21 11.37 12.77
CA LEU A 449 -5.16 11.67 11.71
C LEU A 449 -6.40 10.77 11.71
N SER A 450 -6.33 9.55 12.23
CA SER A 450 -7.43 8.58 12.13
C SER A 450 -7.39 7.48 13.20
N GLY A 451 -6.75 7.71 14.33
CA GLY A 451 -6.62 6.75 15.43
C GLY A 451 -7.95 6.34 16.08
N PHE A 452 -9.06 6.98 15.75
CA PHE A 452 -10.41 6.65 16.24
C PHE A 452 -10.85 5.24 15.87
N GLU A 453 -10.30 4.66 14.80
CA GLU A 453 -10.65 3.32 14.35
C GLU A 453 -10.11 2.22 15.27
N LEU A 454 -9.33 2.58 16.29
CA LEU A 454 -9.04 1.69 17.41
C LEU A 454 -10.33 1.19 18.08
N LEU A 455 -11.34 2.09 18.23
CA LEU A 455 -12.67 1.72 18.69
C LEU A 455 -13.35 0.71 17.77
N THR A 456 -13.19 0.85 16.47
CA THR A 456 -13.68 -0.10 15.48
C THR A 456 -12.96 -1.44 15.60
N ALA A 457 -11.63 -1.42 15.75
CA ALA A 457 -10.84 -2.63 15.97
C ALA A 457 -11.31 -3.42 17.21
N VAL A 458 -11.54 -2.72 18.32
CA VAL A 458 -12.05 -3.33 19.56
C VAL A 458 -13.47 -3.85 19.39
N GLN A 459 -14.37 -3.05 18.79
CA GLN A 459 -15.78 -3.41 18.63
C GLN A 459 -15.97 -4.68 17.78
N TYR A 460 -15.13 -4.88 16.76
CA TYR A 460 -15.28 -5.99 15.80
C TYR A 460 -14.25 -7.11 16.01
N ASP A 461 -13.48 -7.03 17.10
CA ASP A 461 -12.41 -7.99 17.42
C ASP A 461 -11.45 -8.20 16.25
N ILE A 462 -10.81 -7.08 15.84
CA ILE A 462 -9.85 -7.04 14.73
C ILE A 462 -8.46 -6.73 15.31
N PRO A 463 -7.69 -7.74 15.74
CA PRO A 463 -6.39 -7.53 16.37
C PRO A 463 -5.35 -7.02 15.37
N VAL A 464 -4.93 -5.78 15.58
CA VAL A 464 -3.83 -5.11 14.87
C VAL A 464 -2.91 -4.51 15.92
N ILE A 465 -1.61 -4.53 15.68
CA ILE A 465 -0.59 -3.91 16.54
C ILE A 465 -0.09 -2.66 15.83
N TRP A 466 -0.33 -1.48 16.41
CA TRP A 466 0.22 -0.21 15.94
C TRP A 466 1.48 0.12 16.74
N ILE A 467 2.62 0.21 16.06
CA ILE A 467 3.89 0.70 16.60
C ILE A 467 4.01 2.16 16.19
N ILE A 468 3.85 3.06 17.17
CA ILE A 468 3.94 4.50 16.94
C ILE A 468 5.38 4.93 17.16
N PHE A 469 6.03 5.40 16.09
CA PHE A 469 7.32 6.08 16.13
C PHE A 469 7.08 7.51 16.59
N ASN A 470 7.17 7.72 17.91
CA ASN A 470 6.75 8.95 18.57
C ASN A 470 7.95 9.88 18.78
N ASP A 471 8.03 10.96 18.01
CA ASP A 471 8.99 12.04 18.19
C ASP A 471 8.33 13.44 18.32
N GLY A 472 7.00 13.54 18.28
CA GLY A 472 6.23 14.76 18.44
C GLY A 472 6.42 15.76 17.30
N GLU A 473 6.77 15.29 16.10
CA GLU A 473 6.97 16.16 14.95
C GLU A 473 6.68 15.49 13.59
N PHE A 474 6.30 16.30 12.61
CA PHE A 474 6.28 15.88 11.21
C PHE A 474 7.70 15.84 10.64
N LYS A 475 8.49 14.84 11.06
CA LYS A 475 9.93 14.73 10.79
C LYS A 475 10.28 14.91 9.31
N LEU A 476 9.57 14.23 8.41
CA LEU A 476 9.86 14.29 6.97
C LEU A 476 9.67 15.72 6.43
N ILE A 477 8.63 16.41 6.89
CA ILE A 477 8.35 17.80 6.48
C ILE A 477 9.40 18.75 7.07
N LYS A 478 9.79 18.53 8.34
CA LYS A 478 10.88 19.29 8.96
C LYS A 478 12.19 19.18 8.18
N LEU A 479 12.56 17.97 7.78
CA LEU A 479 13.76 17.72 6.97
C LEU A 479 13.67 18.42 5.61
N TYR A 480 12.53 18.33 4.94
CA TYR A 480 12.30 19.03 3.68
C TYR A 480 12.39 20.55 3.83
N GLN A 481 11.80 21.13 4.88
CA GLN A 481 11.88 22.56 5.15
C GLN A 481 13.34 22.99 5.39
N LEU A 482 14.09 22.24 6.21
CA LEU A 482 15.50 22.52 6.47
C LEU A 482 16.36 22.44 5.20
N GLU A 483 16.09 21.46 4.34
CA GLU A 483 16.83 21.29 3.07
C GLU A 483 16.50 22.40 2.07
N ALA A 484 15.21 22.68 1.86
CA ALA A 484 14.77 23.59 0.82
C ALA A 484 14.84 25.08 1.22
N TYR A 485 14.65 25.37 2.51
CA TYR A 485 14.48 26.74 3.01
C TYR A 485 15.47 27.12 4.12
N ALA A 486 16.31 26.18 4.59
CA ALA A 486 17.21 26.37 5.73
C ALA A 486 16.52 26.84 7.03
N GLU A 487 15.22 26.61 7.14
CA GLU A 487 14.36 26.96 8.26
C GLU A 487 13.28 25.92 8.44
N SER A 488 12.79 25.71 9.67
CA SER A 488 11.63 24.84 9.91
C SER A 488 10.65 25.50 10.88
N GLY A 489 9.36 25.20 10.71
CA GLY A 489 8.31 25.73 11.57
C GLY A 489 6.99 25.01 11.39
N LEU A 490 6.10 25.08 12.39
CA LEU A 490 4.76 24.50 12.39
C LEU A 490 4.74 22.99 12.17
N VAL A 491 5.80 22.29 12.54
CA VAL A 491 5.97 20.85 12.37
C VAL A 491 5.97 20.08 13.67
N GLU A 492 6.00 20.76 14.81
CA GLU A 492 5.95 20.15 16.13
C GLU A 492 4.53 20.19 16.69
N PHE A 493 4.11 19.14 17.38
CA PHE A 493 2.80 19.03 17.99
C PHE A 493 2.83 18.18 19.26
N GLY A 494 1.77 18.30 20.08
CA GLY A 494 1.60 17.50 21.28
C GLY A 494 0.89 16.19 20.99
N ASN A 495 1.33 15.14 21.65
CA ASN A 495 0.69 13.81 21.60
C ASN A 495 -0.18 13.56 22.84
N PRO A 496 -1.27 12.78 22.73
CA PRO A 496 -1.98 12.28 23.90
C PRO A 496 -1.13 11.21 24.62
N ASP A 497 -1.53 10.85 25.84
CA ASP A 497 -1.09 9.60 26.43
C ASP A 497 -1.73 8.43 25.66
N TYR A 498 -0.98 7.80 24.77
CA TYR A 498 -1.46 6.70 23.93
C TYR A 498 -1.82 5.45 24.73
N VAL A 499 -1.19 5.23 25.88
CA VAL A 499 -1.53 4.11 26.77
C VAL A 499 -2.88 4.33 27.44
N ALA A 500 -3.10 5.53 27.98
CA ALA A 500 -4.39 5.91 28.54
C ALA A 500 -5.49 5.89 27.47
N TYR A 501 -5.19 6.38 26.25
CA TYR A 501 -6.10 6.35 25.12
C TYR A 501 -6.47 4.91 24.70
N ALA A 502 -5.49 4.01 24.55
CA ALA A 502 -5.73 2.62 24.22
C ALA A 502 -6.66 1.94 25.24
N ARG A 503 -6.36 2.12 26.53
CA ARG A 503 -7.17 1.57 27.64
C ARG A 503 -8.59 2.14 27.65
N ALA A 504 -8.74 3.46 27.40
CA ALA A 504 -10.06 4.09 27.31
C ALA A 504 -10.91 3.52 26.15
N CYS A 505 -10.27 3.07 25.07
CA CYS A 505 -10.91 2.40 23.94
C CYS A 505 -11.15 0.89 24.18
N GLY A 506 -10.61 0.29 25.25
CA GLY A 506 -10.67 -1.16 25.52
C GLY A 506 -9.60 -1.98 24.78
N ALA A 507 -8.54 -1.33 24.31
CA ALA A 507 -7.37 -1.94 23.71
C ALA A 507 -6.19 -2.02 24.70
N GLU A 508 -5.13 -2.73 24.31
CA GLU A 508 -3.89 -2.75 25.07
C GLU A 508 -2.98 -1.58 24.69
N GLY A 509 -2.24 -1.04 25.66
CA GLY A 509 -1.34 0.09 25.44
C GLY A 509 -0.04 -0.08 26.20
N TYR A 510 1.08 0.10 25.49
CA TYR A 510 2.44 0.01 26.01
C TYR A 510 3.20 1.28 25.67
N ARG A 511 3.90 1.84 26.64
CA ARG A 511 4.91 2.89 26.44
C ARG A 511 6.28 2.28 26.59
N VAL A 512 7.16 2.55 25.63
CA VAL A 512 8.50 1.99 25.60
C VAL A 512 9.54 3.07 25.30
N GLU A 513 10.62 3.07 26.09
CA GLU A 513 11.73 4.04 26.02
C GLU A 513 13.06 3.31 25.75
N THR A 514 13.05 1.97 25.76
CA THR A 514 14.22 1.12 25.46
C THR A 514 13.83 -0.02 24.50
N ILE A 515 14.83 -0.58 23.79
CA ILE A 515 14.61 -1.72 22.91
C ILE A 515 14.15 -2.95 23.68
N ASP A 516 14.69 -3.19 24.88
CA ASP A 516 14.28 -4.33 25.73
C ASP A 516 12.82 -4.22 26.17
N GLU A 517 12.33 -3.03 26.47
CA GLU A 517 10.92 -2.77 26.76
C GLU A 517 10.06 -3.00 25.53
N PHE A 518 10.51 -2.50 24.37
CA PHE A 518 9.80 -2.73 23.11
C PHE A 518 9.67 -4.22 22.80
N GLU A 519 10.76 -4.97 22.92
CA GLU A 519 10.77 -6.39 22.61
C GLU A 519 9.79 -7.16 23.49
N ARG A 520 9.72 -6.87 24.80
CA ARG A 520 8.74 -7.47 25.71
C ARG A 520 7.31 -7.08 25.36
N ALA A 521 7.04 -5.78 25.14
CA ALA A 521 5.72 -5.28 24.77
C ALA A 521 5.22 -5.88 23.46
N PHE A 522 6.11 -6.01 22.47
CA PHE A 522 5.77 -6.58 21.17
C PHE A 522 5.43 -8.09 21.26
N ASP A 523 6.23 -8.87 22.00
CA ASP A 523 5.95 -10.28 22.23
C ASP A 523 4.63 -10.48 23.01
N GLU A 524 4.36 -9.65 24.01
CA GLU A 524 3.11 -9.67 24.77
C GLU A 524 1.91 -9.31 23.88
N ALA A 525 2.00 -8.24 23.09
CA ALA A 525 0.93 -7.84 22.17
C ALA A 525 0.61 -8.92 21.14
N LEU A 526 1.64 -9.59 20.60
CA LEU A 526 1.46 -10.73 19.68
C LEU A 526 0.76 -11.92 20.36
N ALA A 527 1.14 -12.23 21.60
CA ALA A 527 0.58 -13.35 22.36
C ALA A 527 -0.88 -13.11 22.78
N LEU A 528 -1.24 -11.87 23.11
CA LEU A 528 -2.59 -11.51 23.54
C LEU A 528 -3.62 -11.57 22.41
N GLY A 529 -3.19 -11.31 21.16
CA GLY A 529 -4.08 -11.34 20.01
C GLY A 529 -5.25 -10.34 20.10
N LYS A 530 -5.00 -9.16 20.68
CA LYS A 530 -5.95 -8.05 20.80
C LYS A 530 -5.45 -6.81 20.08
N PRO A 531 -6.32 -5.83 19.76
CA PRO A 531 -5.87 -4.53 19.30
C PRO A 531 -4.92 -3.89 20.31
N ALA A 532 -3.74 -3.44 19.86
CA ALA A 532 -2.71 -2.90 20.74
C ALA A 532 -1.97 -1.72 20.15
N ILE A 533 -1.59 -0.75 20.98
CA ILE A 533 -0.70 0.35 20.66
C ILE A 533 0.61 0.16 21.42
N ILE A 534 1.73 0.26 20.70
CA ILE A 534 3.06 0.39 21.29
C ILE A 534 3.56 1.79 20.97
N ASP A 535 3.56 2.66 21.97
CA ASP A 535 4.05 4.03 21.90
C ASP A 535 5.56 4.02 22.14
N ALA A 536 6.33 4.00 21.07
CA ALA A 536 7.78 3.97 21.12
C ALA A 536 8.36 5.38 21.02
N HIS A 537 8.91 5.87 22.12
CA HIS A 537 9.58 7.17 22.18
C HIS A 537 10.94 7.09 21.49
N ILE A 538 11.03 7.74 20.33
CA ILE A 538 12.23 7.71 19.49
C ILE A 538 12.97 9.05 19.54
N THR A 539 14.29 9.00 19.34
CA THR A 539 15.11 10.21 19.30
C THR A 539 14.78 11.09 18.10
N ARG A 540 14.68 12.39 18.34
CA ARG A 540 14.53 13.42 17.31
C ARG A 540 15.79 13.66 16.48
N LEU A 541 16.94 13.15 16.91
CA LEU A 541 18.23 13.41 16.26
C LEU A 541 18.55 12.42 15.13
N ALA A 542 17.87 11.28 15.06
CA ALA A 542 18.09 10.31 14.02
C ALA A 542 17.59 10.84 12.66
N LEU A 543 18.44 10.72 11.66
CA LEU A 543 18.12 11.07 10.27
C LEU A 543 17.98 9.80 9.44
N PRO A 544 16.86 9.58 8.78
CA PRO A 544 16.71 8.44 7.88
C PRO A 544 17.72 8.54 6.72
N HIS A 545 18.10 7.41 6.16
CA HIS A 545 18.87 7.35 4.92
C HIS A 545 18.02 7.89 3.76
N TYR A 546 17.79 9.16 3.77
CA TYR A 546 17.32 9.93 2.63
C TYR A 546 18.54 10.50 1.97
N SER A 547 18.62 10.53 0.66
CA SER A 547 19.70 11.22 -0.04
C SER A 547 19.33 12.71 -0.26
N PRO A 548 19.32 13.54 0.81
CA PRO A 548 19.34 14.99 0.61
C PRO A 548 20.73 15.37 0.11
N SER A 549 20.85 16.53 -0.49
CA SER A 549 22.19 17.03 -0.83
C SER A 549 23.04 17.08 0.45
N PRO A 550 24.32 16.65 0.41
CA PRO A 550 25.18 16.65 1.61
C PRO A 550 25.25 18.00 2.32
N LYS A 551 25.08 19.12 1.59
CA LYS A 551 25.06 20.47 2.15
C LYS A 551 23.79 20.78 2.96
N GLY A 552 22.61 20.40 2.45
CA GLY A 552 21.34 20.58 3.16
C GLY A 552 21.26 19.73 4.42
N LEU A 553 21.76 18.49 4.36
CA LEU A 553 21.82 17.59 5.50
C LEU A 553 22.69 18.17 6.64
N LEU A 554 23.90 18.62 6.34
CA LEU A 554 24.82 19.18 7.33
C LEU A 554 24.27 20.45 7.99
N SER A 555 23.61 21.34 7.23
CA SER A 555 22.98 22.54 7.78
C SER A 555 21.76 22.19 8.66
N GLY A 556 20.97 21.20 8.26
CA GLY A 556 19.83 20.69 9.04
C GLY A 556 20.27 20.06 10.37
N ILE A 557 21.32 19.24 10.35
CA ILE A 557 21.91 18.64 11.58
C ILE A 557 22.44 19.74 12.51
N ALA A 558 23.23 20.69 11.99
CA ALA A 558 23.77 21.77 12.77
C ALA A 558 22.66 22.56 13.48
N LYS A 559 21.59 22.90 12.79
CA LYS A 559 20.45 23.61 13.35
C LYS A 559 19.68 22.79 14.39
N MET A 560 19.42 21.50 14.15
CA MET A 560 18.77 20.63 15.15
C MET A 560 19.59 20.51 16.43
N VAL A 561 20.92 20.44 16.33
CA VAL A 561 21.82 20.39 17.47
C VAL A 561 21.81 21.74 18.21
N GLU A 562 21.82 22.85 17.48
CA GLU A 562 21.76 24.19 18.03
C GLU A 562 20.45 24.44 18.79
N ASP A 563 19.31 24.12 18.21
CA ASP A 563 17.98 24.27 18.83
C ASP A 563 17.84 23.43 20.11
N ARG A 564 18.50 22.27 20.20
CA ARG A 564 18.47 21.43 21.39
C ARG A 564 19.42 21.87 22.48
N ILE A 565 20.62 22.37 22.12
CA ILE A 565 21.60 22.88 23.09
C ILE A 565 21.19 24.26 23.62
N PHE A 566 20.49 25.05 22.79
CA PHE A 566 20.07 26.42 23.14
C PHE A 566 18.58 26.63 22.87
N PRO A 567 17.68 25.94 23.59
CA PRO A 567 16.24 26.09 23.37
C PRO A 567 15.83 27.56 23.66
N GLY A 568 15.30 28.26 22.66
CA GLY A 568 14.77 29.62 22.78
C GLY A 568 15.57 30.73 22.09
N ARG A 569 16.63 30.46 21.34
CA ARG A 569 17.33 31.48 20.54
C ARG A 569 16.71 31.77 19.15
N GLY A 570 15.67 31.07 18.76
CA GLY A 570 15.03 31.18 17.44
C GLY A 570 13.80 32.10 17.35
N THR A 571 13.45 32.84 18.40
CA THR A 571 12.28 33.75 18.38
C THR A 571 12.74 35.17 18.75
N GLN A 572 13.38 35.87 17.85
CA GLN A 572 13.39 37.32 17.76
C GLN A 572 13.24 37.72 16.30
#